data_f9c4191bcf42fcb13c3a5da46b850b21
#
_entry.id   f9c4191bcf42fcb13c3a5da46b850b21
#
_cell.length_a   1.000
_cell.length_b   1.000
_cell.length_c   1.000
_cell.angle_alpha   90.00
_cell.angle_beta   90.00
_cell.angle_gamma   90.00
#
_symmetry.space_group_name_H-M   'P 1'
#
loop_
_entity.id
_entity.type
_entity.pdbx_description
1 polymer ?
#
loop_
_entity_poly.entity_id
_entity_poly.type
_entity_poly.pdbx_seq_one_letter_code
_entity_poly.pdbx_strand_id
1 'polypeptide(L)'
;AETLIWNLCRGCGLRGLGGIAPVTGQWIRPLLCLKREEIESYLENRGISYCTDESNLTDDYTRNRIRNHVIPCLEEAVNSQAVAHMSETMELLRLVGGFVEQEADRLGKRCVRYEQTGTGGLRGVLLKEKFLQIPEALRGFVLQEMICRVAGRRKDIGAVHIRDLGDLLGR
;
A
#
# COMPACT_ATOMS: atom_id res chain seq x y z
N ALA A 1 -9.82 0.90 7.91
CA ALA A 1 -10.83 1.51 7.05
C ALA A 1 -10.38 2.86 6.47
N GLU A 2 -10.02 3.89 7.29
CA GLU A 2 -9.65 5.25 6.84
C GLU A 2 -8.62 5.26 5.71
N THR A 3 -7.52 4.53 5.89
CA THR A 3 -6.43 4.45 4.90
C THR A 3 -6.88 3.79 3.60
N LEU A 4 -7.78 2.81 3.67
CA LEU A 4 -8.35 2.17 2.47
C LEU A 4 -9.16 3.17 1.66
N ILE A 5 -10.12 3.87 2.32
CA ILE A 5 -10.98 4.87 1.66
C ILE A 5 -10.13 5.98 1.04
N TRP A 6 -9.18 6.52 1.81
CA TRP A 6 -8.27 7.53 1.29
C TRP A 6 -7.50 7.07 0.06
N ASN A 7 -6.92 5.88 0.12
CA ASN A 7 -6.12 5.33 -0.97
C ASN A 7 -6.98 5.05 -2.21
N LEU A 8 -8.19 4.52 -2.04
CA LEU A 8 -9.15 4.33 -3.14
C LEU A 8 -9.45 5.65 -3.85
N CYS A 9 -9.77 6.69 -3.08
CA CYS A 9 -10.09 8.01 -3.64
C CYS A 9 -8.91 8.66 -4.38
N ARG A 10 -7.68 8.30 -4.05
CA ARG A 10 -6.47 8.81 -4.70
C ARG A 10 -5.99 7.96 -5.87
N GLY A 11 -6.63 6.83 -6.15
CA GLY A 11 -6.21 5.91 -7.20
C GLY A 11 -4.91 5.19 -6.83
N CYS A 12 -4.94 4.38 -5.81
CA CYS A 12 -3.80 3.56 -5.42
C CYS A 12 -3.75 2.22 -6.16
N GLY A 13 -2.56 1.64 -6.26
CA GLY A 13 -2.38 0.24 -6.69
C GLY A 13 -2.68 -0.75 -5.56
N LEU A 14 -2.58 -2.05 -5.89
CA LEU A 14 -2.89 -3.17 -5.00
C LEU A 14 -2.27 -3.06 -3.61
N ARG A 15 -1.01 -2.61 -3.53
CA ARG A 15 -0.31 -2.40 -2.26
C ARG A 15 -0.98 -1.38 -1.35
N GLY A 16 -1.48 -0.28 -1.93
CA GLY A 16 -2.16 0.76 -1.16
C GLY A 16 -3.50 0.30 -0.61
N LEU A 17 -4.16 -0.64 -1.29
CA LEU A 17 -5.43 -1.24 -0.86
C LEU A 17 -5.25 -2.16 0.37
N GLY A 18 -4.08 -2.76 0.56
CA GLY A 18 -3.77 -3.54 1.76
C GLY A 18 -3.70 -2.72 3.05
N GLY A 19 -3.82 -1.38 2.98
CA GLY A 19 -3.82 -0.50 4.13
C GLY A 19 -2.47 -0.44 4.86
N ILE A 20 -2.51 -0.19 6.17
CA ILE A 20 -1.31 -0.13 7.01
C ILE A 20 -0.89 -1.55 7.37
N ALA A 21 0.35 -1.93 7.03
CA ALA A 21 0.88 -3.25 7.37
C ALA A 21 1.21 -3.35 8.87
N PRO A 22 0.98 -4.51 9.52
CA PRO A 22 1.37 -4.74 10.91
C PRO A 22 2.87 -4.59 11.14
N VAL A 23 3.67 -4.95 10.15
CA VAL A 23 5.13 -4.81 10.15
C VAL A 23 5.59 -4.09 8.90
N THR A 24 6.48 -3.11 9.05
CA THR A 24 7.08 -2.37 7.93
C THR A 24 8.53 -2.05 8.28
N GLY A 25 9.47 -2.77 7.65
CA GLY A 25 10.88 -2.67 8.03
C GLY A 25 11.07 -3.02 9.50
N GLN A 26 11.62 -2.09 10.29
CA GLN A 26 11.85 -2.26 11.73
C GLN A 26 10.63 -1.85 12.61
N TRP A 27 9.56 -1.34 12.01
CA TRP A 27 8.38 -0.87 12.73
C TRP A 27 7.35 -1.98 12.85
N ILE A 28 6.92 -2.26 14.09
CA ILE A 28 5.80 -3.15 14.41
C ILE A 28 4.64 -2.35 14.98
N ARG A 29 3.41 -2.78 14.70
CA ARG A 29 2.17 -2.12 15.13
C ARG A 29 1.26 -3.11 15.82
N PRO A 30 1.55 -3.47 17.09
CA PRO A 30 0.84 -4.56 17.78
C PRO A 30 -0.64 -4.23 18.06
N LEU A 31 -1.00 -2.96 18.19
CA LEU A 31 -2.38 -2.53 18.46
C LEU A 31 -3.26 -2.41 17.21
N LEU A 32 -2.75 -2.75 16.02
CA LEU A 32 -3.51 -2.59 14.78
C LEU A 32 -4.73 -3.54 14.69
N CYS A 33 -4.74 -4.61 15.46
CA CYS A 33 -5.83 -5.59 15.55
C CYS A 33 -6.95 -5.18 16.50
N LEU A 34 -6.78 -4.11 17.28
CA LEU A 34 -7.75 -3.65 18.27
C LEU A 34 -8.50 -2.42 17.77
N LYS A 35 -9.75 -2.28 18.19
CA LYS A 35 -10.52 -1.05 18.04
C LYS A 35 -10.08 -0.04 19.08
N ARG A 36 -10.32 1.24 18.80
CA ARG A 36 -9.97 2.34 19.72
C ARG A 36 -10.73 2.21 21.04
N GLU A 37 -12.03 1.89 20.99
CA GLU A 37 -12.89 1.71 22.16
C GLU A 37 -12.37 0.58 23.06
N GLU A 38 -11.84 -0.50 22.49
CA GLU A 38 -11.27 -1.62 23.26
C GLU A 38 -10.01 -1.18 24.02
N ILE A 39 -9.17 -0.34 23.39
CA ILE A 39 -7.96 0.21 23.99
C ILE A 39 -8.33 1.17 25.13
N GLU A 40 -9.27 2.09 24.89
CA GLU A 40 -9.71 3.08 25.86
C GLU A 40 -10.35 2.38 27.07
N SER A 41 -11.27 1.44 26.85
CA SER A 41 -11.88 0.63 27.90
C SER A 41 -10.84 -0.15 28.73
N TYR A 42 -9.82 -0.72 28.08
CA TYR A 42 -8.74 -1.40 28.80
C TYR A 42 -7.95 -0.44 29.70
N LEU A 43 -7.63 0.76 29.21
CA LEU A 43 -6.88 1.76 29.97
C LEU A 43 -7.70 2.26 31.18
N GLU A 44 -8.99 2.56 30.97
CA GLU A 44 -9.92 2.97 32.02
C GLU A 44 -10.03 1.91 33.12
N ASN A 45 -10.25 0.64 32.74
CA ASN A 45 -10.33 -0.48 33.68
C ASN A 45 -9.04 -0.70 34.51
N ARG A 46 -7.92 -0.22 34.01
CA ARG A 46 -6.61 -0.29 34.68
C ARG A 46 -6.23 1.01 35.41
N GLY A 47 -7.05 2.04 35.34
CA GLY A 47 -6.75 3.37 35.90
C GLY A 47 -5.53 4.05 35.26
N ILE A 48 -5.23 3.71 34.00
CA ILE A 48 -4.09 4.28 33.27
C ILE A 48 -4.59 5.52 32.54
N SER A 49 -4.05 6.68 32.88
CA SER A 49 -4.33 7.92 32.19
C SER A 49 -3.68 7.96 30.80
N TYR A 50 -4.41 8.49 29.83
CA TYR A 50 -3.88 8.71 28.46
C TYR A 50 -4.25 10.12 27.97
N CYS A 51 -3.42 10.66 27.08
CA CYS A 51 -3.69 11.94 26.44
C CYS A 51 -4.48 11.75 25.15
N THR A 52 -5.54 12.52 24.99
CA THR A 52 -6.23 12.64 23.71
C THR A 52 -5.62 13.80 22.94
N ASP A 53 -5.08 13.53 21.77
CA ASP A 53 -4.58 14.56 20.87
C ASP A 53 -5.78 15.33 20.29
N GLU A 54 -5.89 16.60 20.61
CA GLU A 54 -7.00 17.47 20.19
C GLU A 54 -7.09 17.60 18.67
N SER A 55 -5.98 17.43 17.95
CA SER A 55 -5.97 17.42 16.48
C SER A 55 -6.82 16.28 15.88
N ASN A 56 -7.12 15.23 16.64
CA ASN A 56 -8.02 14.15 16.21
C ASN A 56 -9.50 14.57 16.20
N LEU A 57 -9.83 15.65 16.89
CA LEU A 57 -11.21 16.15 17.00
C LEU A 57 -11.54 17.17 15.89
N THR A 58 -10.55 17.66 15.17
CA THR A 58 -10.74 18.64 14.10
C THR A 58 -10.83 17.97 12.74
N ASP A 59 -11.56 18.60 11.82
CA ASP A 59 -11.69 18.15 10.41
C ASP A 59 -10.61 18.71 9.48
N ASP A 60 -9.55 19.27 10.03
CA ASP A 60 -8.46 19.88 9.25
C ASP A 60 -7.76 18.86 8.34
N TYR A 61 -7.69 17.62 8.79
CA TYR A 61 -7.06 16.55 8.04
C TYR A 61 -8.08 15.66 7.33
N THR A 62 -7.80 15.29 6.09
CA THR A 62 -8.68 14.41 5.30
C THR A 62 -8.98 13.07 6.02
N ARG A 63 -8.03 12.53 6.78
CA ARG A 63 -8.26 11.30 7.57
C ARG A 63 -9.30 11.50 8.66
N ASN A 64 -9.29 12.64 9.33
CA ASN A 64 -10.29 12.96 10.35
C ASN A 64 -11.67 13.09 9.72
N ARG A 65 -11.78 13.77 8.56
CA ARG A 65 -13.06 13.85 7.82
C ARG A 65 -13.59 12.48 7.41
N ILE A 66 -12.73 11.57 6.98
CA ILE A 66 -13.12 10.19 6.66
C ILE A 66 -13.63 9.49 7.93
N ARG A 67 -12.91 9.60 9.05
CA ARG A 67 -13.27 8.99 10.32
C ARG A 67 -14.58 9.54 10.87
N ASN A 68 -14.73 10.86 10.87
CA ASN A 68 -15.83 11.54 11.55
C ASN A 68 -17.12 11.58 10.74
N HIS A 69 -17.03 11.53 9.39
CA HIS A 69 -18.20 11.69 8.52
C HIS A 69 -18.42 10.52 7.57
N VAL A 70 -17.37 10.05 6.87
CA VAL A 70 -17.57 9.04 5.82
C VAL A 70 -17.82 7.65 6.42
N ILE A 71 -17.02 7.24 7.40
CA ILE A 71 -17.18 5.93 8.03
C ILE A 71 -18.54 5.80 8.73
N PRO A 72 -18.98 6.75 9.57
CA PRO A 72 -20.31 6.67 10.19
C PRO A 72 -21.44 6.63 9.15
N CYS A 73 -21.36 7.42 8.09
CA CYS A 73 -22.32 7.38 6.99
C CYS A 73 -22.38 6.01 6.31
N LEU A 74 -21.23 5.35 6.09
CA LEU A 74 -21.19 4.00 5.52
C LEU A 74 -21.79 2.95 6.47
N GLU A 75 -21.53 3.07 7.77
CA GLU A 75 -22.08 2.15 8.78
C GLU A 75 -23.58 2.31 8.95
N GLU A 76 -24.10 3.53 8.90
CA GLU A 76 -25.52 3.83 9.02
C GLU A 76 -26.30 3.53 7.75
N ALA A 77 -25.84 4.02 6.60
CA ALA A 77 -26.61 4.01 5.36
C ALA A 77 -26.39 2.75 4.51
N VAL A 78 -25.28 2.03 4.68
CA VAL A 78 -24.91 0.90 3.84
C VAL A 78 -24.86 -0.40 4.63
N ASN A 79 -23.98 -0.47 5.65
CA ASN A 79 -23.80 -1.69 6.43
C ASN A 79 -23.09 -1.38 7.76
N SER A 80 -23.71 -1.72 8.89
CA SER A 80 -23.14 -1.53 10.23
C SER A 80 -21.82 -2.27 10.46
N GLN A 81 -21.48 -3.26 9.61
CA GLN A 81 -20.22 -4.00 9.65
C GLN A 81 -19.20 -3.50 8.60
N ALA A 82 -19.42 -2.33 7.99
CA ALA A 82 -18.58 -1.81 6.90
C ALA A 82 -17.09 -1.78 7.26
N VAL A 83 -16.74 -1.32 8.46
CA VAL A 83 -15.35 -1.26 8.93
C VAL A 83 -14.74 -2.65 9.08
N ALA A 84 -15.49 -3.62 9.59
CA ALA A 84 -15.03 -5.01 9.73
C ALA A 84 -14.74 -5.62 8.35
N HIS A 85 -15.71 -5.53 7.43
CA HIS A 85 -15.55 -6.05 6.06
C HIS A 85 -14.42 -5.37 5.28
N MET A 86 -14.23 -4.06 5.47
CA MET A 86 -13.07 -3.35 4.91
C MET A 86 -11.76 -3.90 5.45
N SER A 87 -11.71 -4.23 6.75
CA SER A 87 -10.50 -4.75 7.39
C SER A 87 -10.16 -6.15 6.88
N GLU A 88 -11.14 -7.03 6.75
CA GLU A 88 -11.01 -8.36 6.15
C GLU A 88 -10.54 -8.27 4.69
N THR A 89 -11.15 -7.38 3.91
CA THR A 89 -10.75 -7.13 2.53
C THR A 89 -9.32 -6.64 2.41
N MET A 90 -8.90 -5.71 3.29
CA MET A 90 -7.52 -5.23 3.32
C MET A 90 -6.52 -6.36 3.64
N GLU A 91 -6.88 -7.27 4.53
CA GLU A 91 -6.04 -8.41 4.88
C GLU A 91 -5.87 -9.36 3.69
N LEU A 92 -6.98 -9.72 3.02
CA LEU A 92 -6.95 -10.53 1.80
C LEU A 92 -6.10 -9.86 0.71
N LEU A 93 -6.31 -8.57 0.45
CA LEU A 93 -5.55 -7.82 -0.54
C LEU A 93 -4.06 -7.75 -0.21
N ARG A 94 -3.70 -7.73 1.07
CA ARG A 94 -2.30 -7.76 1.51
C ARG A 94 -1.65 -9.10 1.22
N LEU A 95 -2.35 -10.21 1.49
CA LEU A 95 -1.88 -11.55 1.18
C LEU A 95 -1.70 -11.74 -0.34
N VAL A 96 -2.71 -11.39 -1.13
CA VAL A 96 -2.65 -11.47 -2.59
C VAL A 96 -1.57 -10.55 -3.15
N GLY A 97 -1.46 -9.33 -2.63
CA GLY A 97 -0.42 -8.37 -3.02
C GLY A 97 0.99 -8.88 -2.75
N GLY A 98 1.21 -9.53 -1.60
CA GLY A 98 2.47 -10.17 -1.27
C GLY A 98 2.85 -11.27 -2.25
N PHE A 99 1.90 -12.13 -2.62
CA PHE A 99 2.10 -13.16 -3.64
C PHE A 99 2.45 -12.55 -5.02
N VAL A 100 1.70 -11.53 -5.45
CA VAL A 100 1.95 -10.83 -6.71
C VAL A 100 3.34 -10.20 -6.74
N GLU A 101 3.77 -9.56 -5.65
CA GLU A 101 5.11 -8.96 -5.53
C GLU A 101 6.22 -10.04 -5.59
N GLN A 102 6.03 -11.16 -4.91
CA GLN A 102 7.00 -12.28 -4.94
C GLN A 102 7.12 -12.88 -6.34
N GLU A 103 6.00 -13.08 -7.02
CA GLU A 103 5.98 -13.63 -8.36
C GLU A 103 6.58 -12.65 -9.38
N ALA A 104 6.29 -11.35 -9.24
CA ALA A 104 6.90 -10.32 -10.07
C ALA A 104 8.43 -10.24 -9.88
N ASP A 105 8.94 -10.35 -8.65
CA ASP A 105 10.38 -10.43 -8.36
C ASP A 105 11.01 -11.68 -9.01
N ARG A 106 10.37 -12.83 -8.85
CA ARG A 106 10.82 -14.09 -9.45
C ARG A 106 10.92 -14.02 -10.97
N LEU A 107 9.90 -13.46 -11.63
CA LEU A 107 9.87 -13.28 -13.08
C LEU A 107 10.83 -12.18 -13.53
N GLY A 108 10.92 -11.10 -12.77
CA GLY A 108 11.82 -9.98 -13.04
C GLY A 108 13.28 -10.40 -13.09
N LYS A 109 13.74 -11.30 -12.21
CA LYS A 109 15.08 -11.87 -12.20
C LYS A 109 15.47 -12.58 -13.52
N ARG A 110 14.50 -13.00 -14.32
CA ARG A 110 14.72 -13.65 -15.60
C ARG A 110 14.93 -12.67 -16.75
N CYS A 111 14.42 -11.45 -16.64
CA CYS A 111 14.40 -10.46 -17.72
C CYS A 111 15.05 -9.12 -17.36
N VAL A 112 15.37 -8.86 -16.08
CA VAL A 112 16.04 -7.62 -15.65
C VAL A 112 17.45 -7.94 -15.16
N ARG A 113 18.43 -7.17 -15.63
CA ARG A 113 19.81 -7.16 -15.14
C ARG A 113 20.13 -5.79 -14.57
N TYR A 114 21.02 -5.75 -13.59
CA TYR A 114 21.47 -4.51 -12.98
C TYR A 114 22.98 -4.37 -13.12
N GLU A 115 23.42 -3.21 -13.56
CA GLU A 115 24.83 -2.89 -13.83
C GLU A 115 25.20 -1.63 -13.04
N GLN A 116 26.41 -1.62 -12.46
CA GLN A 116 26.95 -0.40 -11.85
C GLN A 116 27.40 0.55 -12.97
N THR A 117 27.02 1.83 -12.82
CA THR A 117 27.54 2.87 -13.71
C THR A 117 28.87 3.40 -13.19
N GLY A 118 29.72 3.92 -14.08
CA GLY A 118 31.01 4.51 -13.70
C GLY A 118 30.91 5.71 -12.73
N THR A 119 29.69 6.27 -12.56
CA THR A 119 29.38 7.37 -11.64
C THR A 119 28.81 6.88 -10.30
N GLY A 120 28.85 5.58 -10.02
CA GLY A 120 28.34 4.98 -8.77
C GLY A 120 26.80 4.78 -8.73
N GLY A 121 26.10 5.03 -9.84
CA GLY A 121 24.66 4.77 -9.98
C GLY A 121 24.37 3.32 -10.36
N LEU A 122 23.07 2.94 -10.34
CA LEU A 122 22.57 1.65 -10.80
C LEU A 122 21.79 1.83 -12.11
N ARG A 123 22.13 1.01 -13.11
CA ARG A 123 21.40 0.94 -14.38
C ARG A 123 20.62 -0.37 -14.44
N GLY A 124 19.34 -0.30 -14.80
CA GLY A 124 18.53 -1.48 -15.10
C GLY A 124 18.48 -1.74 -16.60
N VAL A 125 18.76 -2.97 -17.02
CA VAL A 125 18.64 -3.43 -18.41
C VAL A 125 17.52 -4.45 -18.49
N LEU A 126 16.52 -4.18 -19.32
CA LEU A 126 15.37 -5.05 -19.53
C LEU A 126 15.52 -5.83 -20.85
N LEU A 127 15.43 -7.14 -20.77
CA LEU A 127 15.43 -8.04 -21.94
C LEU A 127 13.99 -8.13 -22.49
N LYS A 128 13.67 -7.34 -23.51
CA LYS A 128 12.31 -7.15 -24.06
C LYS A 128 11.62 -8.48 -24.37
N GLU A 129 12.26 -9.39 -25.09
CA GLU A 129 11.65 -10.67 -25.48
C GLU A 129 11.21 -11.51 -24.26
N LYS A 130 12.05 -11.60 -23.24
CA LYS A 130 11.72 -12.31 -22.00
C LYS A 130 10.65 -11.61 -21.19
N PHE A 131 10.67 -10.28 -21.17
CA PHE A 131 9.66 -9.48 -20.49
C PHE A 131 8.27 -9.65 -21.13
N LEU A 132 8.18 -9.70 -22.45
CA LEU A 132 6.92 -9.90 -23.16
C LEU A 132 6.31 -11.29 -22.93
N GLN A 133 7.09 -12.27 -22.47
CA GLN A 133 6.59 -13.59 -22.05
C GLN A 133 5.94 -13.57 -20.65
N ILE A 134 6.15 -12.48 -19.88
CA ILE A 134 5.51 -12.33 -18.57
C ILE A 134 4.01 -12.04 -18.76
N PRO A 135 3.12 -12.67 -17.96
CA PRO A 135 1.71 -12.34 -17.95
C PRO A 135 1.49 -10.84 -17.82
N GLU A 136 0.62 -10.28 -18.64
CA GLU A 136 0.38 -8.82 -18.72
C GLU A 136 0.10 -8.20 -17.35
N ALA A 137 -0.72 -8.88 -16.54
CA ALA A 137 -1.08 -8.44 -15.19
C ALA A 137 0.14 -8.25 -14.25
N LEU A 138 1.28 -8.92 -14.52
CA LEU A 138 2.49 -8.85 -13.71
C LEU A 138 3.53 -7.88 -14.26
N ARG A 139 3.44 -7.49 -15.53
CA ARG A 139 4.45 -6.63 -16.18
C ARG A 139 4.64 -5.30 -15.46
N GLY A 140 3.53 -4.67 -15.05
CA GLY A 140 3.58 -3.42 -14.30
C GLY A 140 4.33 -3.53 -12.97
N PHE A 141 4.18 -4.65 -12.27
CA PHE A 141 4.89 -4.90 -11.00
C PHE A 141 6.39 -5.13 -11.22
N VAL A 142 6.77 -5.83 -12.28
CA VAL A 142 8.18 -6.03 -12.66
C VAL A 142 8.84 -4.70 -13.00
N LEU A 143 8.19 -3.86 -13.81
CA LEU A 143 8.68 -2.53 -14.14
C LEU A 143 8.80 -1.64 -12.90
N GLN A 144 7.80 -1.65 -12.03
CA GLN A 144 7.82 -0.89 -10.79
C GLN A 144 9.00 -1.29 -9.91
N GLU A 145 9.23 -2.59 -9.72
CA GLU A 145 10.37 -3.08 -8.94
C GLU A 145 11.71 -2.66 -9.55
N MET A 146 11.86 -2.77 -10.88
CA MET A 146 13.05 -2.34 -11.59
C MET A 146 13.33 -0.84 -11.38
N ILE A 147 12.31 0.02 -11.56
CA ILE A 147 12.47 1.46 -11.40
C ILE A 147 12.81 1.80 -9.95
N CYS A 148 12.08 1.23 -8.99
CA CYS A 148 12.31 1.47 -7.56
C CYS A 148 13.74 1.10 -7.15
N ARG A 149 14.26 0.00 -7.68
CA ARG A 149 15.61 -0.45 -7.40
C ARG A 149 16.67 0.47 -8.01
N VAL A 150 16.48 0.92 -9.25
CA VAL A 150 17.37 1.88 -9.90
C VAL A 150 17.33 3.24 -9.21
N ALA A 151 16.14 3.72 -8.85
CA ALA A 151 15.96 5.00 -8.17
C ALA A 151 16.37 4.98 -6.69
N GLY A 152 16.57 3.80 -6.09
CA GLY A 152 16.86 3.64 -4.66
C GLY A 152 15.69 4.03 -3.74
N ARG A 153 14.51 4.31 -4.32
CA ARG A 153 13.31 4.76 -3.58
C ARG A 153 12.03 4.32 -4.30
N ARG A 154 10.95 4.19 -3.53
CA ARG A 154 9.60 3.93 -4.09
C ARG A 154 8.72 5.19 -4.15
N LYS A 155 9.08 6.22 -3.38
CA LYS A 155 8.33 7.48 -3.35
C LYS A 155 8.36 8.14 -4.73
N ASP A 156 7.24 8.71 -5.14
CA ASP A 156 7.04 9.44 -6.39
C ASP A 156 7.02 8.57 -7.68
N ILE A 157 7.07 7.23 -7.55
CA ILE A 157 6.92 6.30 -8.67
C ILE A 157 5.46 5.83 -8.71
N GLY A 158 4.65 6.49 -9.54
CA GLY A 158 3.23 6.22 -9.71
C GLY A 158 2.90 5.38 -10.95
N ALA A 159 1.62 5.03 -11.09
CA ALA A 159 1.10 4.24 -12.21
C ALA A 159 1.38 4.86 -13.59
N VAL A 160 1.48 6.19 -13.67
CA VAL A 160 1.79 6.92 -14.92
C VAL A 160 3.16 6.50 -15.44
N HIS A 161 4.20 6.54 -14.60
CA HIS A 161 5.57 6.16 -14.98
C HIS A 161 5.67 4.69 -15.45
N ILE A 162 4.90 3.80 -14.79
CA ILE A 162 4.87 2.38 -15.16
C ILE A 162 4.18 2.19 -16.52
N ARG A 163 3.10 2.93 -16.78
CA ARG A 163 2.37 2.89 -18.05
C ARG A 163 3.24 3.42 -19.19
N ASP A 164 3.87 4.59 -19.01
CA ASP A 164 4.73 5.21 -20.01
C ASP A 164 5.86 4.27 -20.44
N LEU A 165 6.49 3.58 -19.47
CA LEU A 165 7.49 2.55 -19.75
C LEU A 165 6.90 1.34 -20.46
N GLY A 166 5.72 0.88 -20.07
CA GLY A 166 5.01 -0.21 -20.73
C GLY A 166 4.74 0.11 -22.21
N ASP A 167 4.28 1.33 -22.49
CA ASP A 167 3.99 1.81 -23.85
C ASP A 167 5.25 1.90 -24.73
N LEU A 168 6.38 2.28 -24.15
CA LEU A 168 7.67 2.26 -24.87
C LEU A 168 8.12 0.84 -25.25
N LEU A 169 7.77 -0.16 -24.45
CA LEU A 169 8.13 -1.56 -24.70
C LEU A 169 7.18 -2.26 -25.69
N GLY A 170 5.96 -1.74 -25.84
CA GLY A 170 4.94 -2.23 -26.77
C GLY A 170 5.17 -1.78 -28.23
N ARG A 171 6.03 -0.77 -28.42
CA ARG A 171 6.48 -0.29 -29.75
C ARG A 171 7.73 -1.05 -30.16
#